data_58c9d380f6796f4b96b75e96d1585533
#
_entry.id   58c9d380f6796f4b96b75e96d1585533
#
_cell.length_a   1.000
_cell.length_b   1.000
_cell.length_c   1.000
_cell.angle_alpha   90.00
_cell.angle_beta   90.00
_cell.angle_gamma   90.00
#
_symmetry.space_group_name_H-M   'P 1'
#
loop_
_entity.id
_entity.type
_entity.pdbx_description
1 polymer ?
#
loop_
_entity_poly.entity_id
_entity_poly.type
_entity_poly.pdbx_seq_one_letter_code
_entity_poly.pdbx_strand_id
1 'polypeptide(L)'
;IRAIPKTDLHVHLDGSLRLTTLIELAKEQNVSLPAYTPEGLMETVFKKAYKDLPEYLQGFAYTCAVMQDPDSLERIAYEFALDNAAEGVFYVEVRFAPQLHVNDHMDMETVISSVNRGLERAKKDINKAKADPDMPDFEYGIIVCNLRMFMGESSPYYKKIMDALSWSPRKEIFAQASLQLARAAIDIRDRKGYPVVGFDLAGAEHGYP
;
A
#
# COMPACT_ATOMS: atom_id res chain seq x y z
N ILE A 1 -3.80 -27.66 3.74
CA ILE A 1 -3.93 -26.22 4.08
C ILE A 1 -4.16 -25.37 2.82
N ARG A 2 -3.44 -25.56 1.70
CA ARG A 2 -3.64 -24.76 0.47
C ARG A 2 -5.05 -24.86 -0.12
N ALA A 3 -5.71 -26.01 -0.01
CA ALA A 3 -7.05 -26.24 -0.55
C ALA A 3 -8.19 -25.64 0.31
N ILE A 4 -7.89 -25.09 1.49
CA ILE A 4 -8.90 -24.49 2.36
C ILE A 4 -8.98 -22.98 2.03
N PRO A 5 -10.19 -22.46 1.70
CA PRO A 5 -10.38 -21.03 1.52
C PRO A 5 -9.94 -20.25 2.77
N LYS A 6 -9.21 -19.17 2.56
CA LYS A 6 -8.65 -18.32 3.62
C LYS A 6 -9.08 -16.87 3.44
N THR A 7 -9.00 -16.12 4.53
CA THR A 7 -9.06 -14.66 4.52
C THR A 7 -7.75 -14.10 5.04
N ASP A 8 -7.29 -12.97 4.49
CA ASP A 8 -6.20 -12.19 5.04
C ASP A 8 -6.70 -10.77 5.35
N LEU A 9 -6.76 -10.45 6.64
CA LEU A 9 -7.31 -9.18 7.14
C LEU A 9 -6.22 -8.17 7.52
N HIS A 10 -4.93 -8.53 7.36
CA HIS A 10 -3.83 -7.64 7.74
C HIS A 10 -2.60 -7.80 6.85
N VAL A 11 -2.67 -7.31 5.63
CA VAL A 11 -1.57 -7.35 4.68
C VAL A 11 -1.35 -5.99 4.02
N HIS A 12 -0.10 -5.54 3.96
CA HIS A 12 0.30 -4.25 3.41
C HIS A 12 0.60 -4.36 1.91
N LEU A 13 0.01 -3.48 1.11
CA LEU A 13 0.29 -3.41 -0.33
C LEU A 13 1.75 -3.04 -0.59
N ASP A 14 2.21 -1.99 0.08
CA ASP A 14 3.58 -1.45 -0.01
C ASP A 14 4.66 -2.38 0.57
N GLY A 15 4.26 -3.39 1.33
CA GLY A 15 5.12 -4.46 1.83
C GLY A 15 5.09 -5.76 1.02
N SER A 16 4.26 -5.85 -0.03
CA SER A 16 3.94 -7.10 -0.72
C SER A 16 4.34 -7.12 -2.20
N LEU A 17 5.21 -6.22 -2.64
CA LEU A 17 5.68 -6.19 -4.02
C LEU A 17 6.52 -7.44 -4.34
N ARG A 18 6.29 -8.02 -5.51
CA ARG A 18 7.24 -8.99 -6.07
C ARG A 18 8.58 -8.32 -6.29
N LEU A 19 9.68 -8.96 -5.88
CA LEU A 19 11.02 -8.38 -6.04
C LEU A 19 11.39 -8.13 -7.51
N THR A 20 10.91 -8.97 -8.42
CA THR A 20 11.07 -8.75 -9.86
C THR A 20 10.39 -7.48 -10.32
N THR A 21 9.15 -7.24 -9.90
CA THR A 21 8.39 -6.02 -10.21
C THR A 21 9.06 -4.78 -9.61
N LEU A 22 9.52 -4.86 -8.36
CA LEU A 22 10.29 -3.77 -7.75
C LEU A 22 11.53 -3.41 -8.59
N ILE A 23 12.29 -4.41 -9.05
CA ILE A 23 13.50 -4.20 -9.87
C ILE A 23 13.15 -3.59 -11.24
N GLU A 24 12.10 -4.08 -11.89
CA GLU A 24 11.64 -3.57 -13.19
C GLU A 24 11.22 -2.11 -13.09
N LEU A 25 10.31 -1.80 -12.16
CA LEU A 25 9.83 -0.43 -11.94
C LEU A 25 10.95 0.52 -11.51
N ALA A 26 11.88 0.06 -10.67
CA ALA A 26 13.03 0.86 -10.25
C ALA A 26 13.92 1.25 -11.44
N LYS A 27 14.14 0.33 -12.40
CA LYS A 27 14.88 0.63 -13.63
C LYS A 27 14.13 1.60 -14.54
N GLU A 28 12.81 1.41 -14.71
CA GLU A 28 11.96 2.27 -15.54
C GLU A 28 11.89 3.70 -15.00
N GLN A 29 11.79 3.83 -13.67
CA GLN A 29 11.64 5.13 -12.98
C GLN A 29 12.98 5.74 -12.53
N ASN A 30 14.13 5.10 -12.82
CA ASN A 30 15.45 5.52 -12.36
C ASN A 30 15.58 5.59 -10.83
N VAL A 31 14.90 4.72 -10.10
CA VAL A 31 15.02 4.58 -8.65
C VAL A 31 16.22 3.70 -8.33
N SER A 32 17.11 4.21 -7.46
CA SER A 32 18.31 3.47 -7.05
C SER A 32 17.97 2.40 -6.02
N LEU A 33 18.34 1.15 -6.28
CA LEU A 33 18.22 0.03 -5.35
C LEU A 33 19.62 -0.44 -4.91
N PRO A 34 19.77 -1.04 -3.72
CA PRO A 34 21.04 -1.57 -3.25
C PRO A 34 21.48 -2.84 -4.02
N ALA A 35 20.54 -3.50 -4.70
CA ALA A 35 20.78 -4.64 -5.60
C ALA A 35 19.70 -4.70 -6.68
N TYR A 36 20.03 -5.31 -7.83
CA TYR A 36 19.11 -5.47 -8.97
C TYR A 36 18.87 -6.94 -9.31
N THR A 37 18.97 -7.80 -8.30
CA THR A 37 18.55 -9.22 -8.35
C THR A 37 17.69 -9.52 -7.10
N PRO A 38 16.73 -10.45 -7.21
CA PRO A 38 15.92 -10.84 -6.05
C PRO A 38 16.79 -11.32 -4.87
N GLU A 39 17.80 -12.12 -5.14
CA GLU A 39 18.71 -12.65 -4.13
C GLU A 39 19.47 -11.52 -3.42
N GLY A 40 20.02 -10.57 -4.18
CA GLY A 40 20.74 -9.42 -3.62
C GLY A 40 19.84 -8.52 -2.78
N LEU A 41 18.57 -8.32 -3.17
CA LEU A 41 17.58 -7.60 -2.36
C LEU A 41 17.22 -8.35 -1.08
N MET A 42 17.11 -9.69 -1.14
CA MET A 42 16.88 -10.54 0.04
C MET A 42 18.03 -10.52 1.04
N GLU A 43 19.26 -10.33 0.56
CA GLU A 43 20.44 -10.22 1.42
C GLU A 43 20.61 -8.83 2.04
N THR A 44 20.25 -7.78 1.31
CA THR A 44 20.54 -6.39 1.71
C THR A 44 19.36 -5.69 2.40
N VAL A 45 18.13 -5.89 1.94
CA VAL A 45 16.94 -5.16 2.37
C VAL A 45 15.89 -6.08 2.97
N PHE A 46 15.41 -7.06 2.19
CA PHE A 46 14.27 -7.92 2.57
C PHE A 46 14.77 -9.20 3.24
N LYS A 47 15.41 -9.02 4.39
CA LYS A 47 16.10 -10.08 5.13
C LYS A 47 15.12 -11.08 5.75
N LYS A 48 15.58 -12.28 6.04
CA LYS A 48 14.80 -13.30 6.78
C LYS A 48 14.55 -12.94 8.24
N ALA A 49 15.41 -12.09 8.81
CA ALA A 49 15.29 -11.59 10.18
C ALA A 49 15.84 -10.17 10.27
N TYR A 50 15.20 -9.36 11.06
CA TYR A 50 15.56 -7.97 11.33
C TYR A 50 15.90 -7.80 12.80
N LYS A 51 16.78 -6.84 13.08
CA LYS A 51 17.18 -6.50 14.45
C LYS A 51 16.03 -5.88 15.23
N ASP A 52 15.29 -4.99 14.57
CA ASP A 52 14.21 -4.22 15.15
C ASP A 52 13.23 -3.74 14.05
N LEU A 53 12.10 -3.17 14.47
CA LEU A 53 11.09 -2.61 13.57
C LEU A 53 11.63 -1.48 12.68
N PRO A 54 12.46 -0.52 13.14
CA PRO A 54 13.06 0.49 12.28
C PRO A 54 13.88 -0.09 11.12
N GLU A 55 14.66 -1.15 11.33
CA GLU A 55 15.39 -1.82 10.26
C GLU A 55 14.44 -2.46 9.24
N TYR A 56 13.36 -3.11 9.69
CA TYR A 56 12.32 -3.65 8.81
C TYR A 56 11.67 -2.56 7.96
N LEU A 57 11.33 -1.42 8.58
CA LEU A 57 10.67 -0.31 7.89
C LEU A 57 11.53 0.36 6.80
N GLN A 58 12.85 0.16 6.78
CA GLN A 58 13.71 0.70 5.72
C GLN A 58 13.36 0.13 4.34
N GLY A 59 12.84 -1.10 4.28
CA GLY A 59 12.40 -1.71 3.03
C GLY A 59 11.29 -0.92 2.33
N PHE A 60 10.41 -0.30 3.09
CA PHE A 60 9.29 0.49 2.55
C PHE A 60 9.75 1.75 1.80
N ALA A 61 10.93 2.29 2.09
CA ALA A 61 11.46 3.40 1.33
C ALA A 61 11.69 3.04 -0.15
N TYR A 62 12.13 1.82 -0.43
CA TYR A 62 12.34 1.34 -1.80
C TYR A 62 11.04 0.97 -2.50
N THR A 63 10.13 0.29 -1.80
CA THR A 63 8.85 -0.09 -2.39
C THR A 63 7.97 1.12 -2.66
N CYS A 64 7.84 2.05 -1.73
CA CYS A 64 7.10 3.28 -1.94
C CYS A 64 7.71 4.16 -3.05
N ALA A 65 9.04 4.15 -3.23
CA ALA A 65 9.69 4.97 -4.26
C ALA A 65 9.29 4.57 -5.70
N VAL A 66 8.89 3.32 -5.94
CA VAL A 66 8.40 2.86 -7.25
C VAL A 66 6.88 2.90 -7.39
N MET A 67 6.15 3.31 -6.35
CA MET A 67 4.70 3.43 -6.32
C MET A 67 4.24 4.88 -6.57
N GLN A 68 4.90 5.60 -7.48
CA GLN A 68 4.73 7.04 -7.66
C GLN A 68 4.00 7.43 -8.96
N ASP A 69 3.40 6.46 -9.65
CA ASP A 69 2.55 6.68 -10.82
C ASP A 69 1.34 5.71 -10.84
N PRO A 70 0.26 6.04 -11.60
CA PRO A 70 -0.96 5.25 -11.61
C PRO A 70 -0.80 3.82 -12.11
N ASP A 71 0.06 3.61 -13.10
CA ASP A 71 0.24 2.30 -13.74
C ASP A 71 1.01 1.34 -12.83
N SER A 72 2.02 1.84 -12.13
CA SER A 72 2.76 1.08 -11.11
C SER A 72 1.85 0.65 -9.97
N LEU A 73 1.02 1.56 -9.43
CA LEU A 73 0.05 1.26 -8.39
C LEU A 73 -0.98 0.21 -8.83
N GLU A 74 -1.51 0.34 -10.05
CA GLU A 74 -2.45 -0.64 -10.62
C GLU A 74 -1.79 -2.00 -10.80
N ARG A 75 -0.57 -2.05 -11.37
CA ARG A 75 0.19 -3.29 -11.56
C ARG A 75 0.46 -4.00 -10.24
N ILE A 76 0.97 -3.29 -9.25
CA ILE A 76 1.29 -3.83 -7.92
C ILE A 76 0.05 -4.40 -7.25
N ALA A 77 -1.06 -3.66 -7.29
CA ALA A 77 -2.32 -4.12 -6.71
C ALA A 77 -2.90 -5.35 -7.43
N TYR A 78 -2.76 -5.43 -8.74
CA TYR A 78 -3.15 -6.59 -9.53
C TYR A 78 -2.32 -7.83 -9.17
N GLU A 79 -1.00 -7.71 -9.17
CA GLU A 79 -0.08 -8.80 -8.82
C GLU A 79 -0.28 -9.27 -7.38
N PHE A 80 -0.49 -8.34 -6.44
CA PHE A 80 -0.81 -8.61 -5.05
C PHE A 80 -2.04 -9.52 -4.90
N ALA A 81 -3.14 -9.21 -5.59
CA ALA A 81 -4.36 -10.01 -5.53
C ALA A 81 -4.16 -11.41 -6.15
N LEU A 82 -3.42 -11.52 -7.25
CA LEU A 82 -3.08 -12.82 -7.85
C LEU A 82 -2.26 -13.69 -6.91
N ASP A 83 -1.28 -13.12 -6.21
CA ASP A 83 -0.43 -13.86 -5.26
C ASP A 83 -1.25 -14.37 -4.07
N ASN A 84 -2.14 -13.56 -3.52
CA ASN A 84 -3.06 -13.98 -2.48
C ASN A 84 -3.98 -15.12 -2.93
N ALA A 85 -4.58 -15.00 -4.11
CA ALA A 85 -5.44 -16.05 -4.67
C ALA A 85 -4.66 -17.36 -4.91
N ALA A 86 -3.42 -17.29 -5.39
CA ALA A 86 -2.55 -18.46 -5.57
C ALA A 86 -2.24 -19.19 -4.26
N GLU A 87 -2.28 -18.49 -3.13
CA GLU A 87 -2.16 -19.07 -1.79
C GLU A 87 -3.48 -19.56 -1.20
N GLY A 88 -4.60 -19.39 -1.92
CA GLY A 88 -5.94 -19.78 -1.50
C GLY A 88 -6.63 -18.77 -0.59
N VAL A 89 -6.22 -17.49 -0.64
CA VAL A 89 -6.93 -16.39 0.00
C VAL A 89 -8.04 -15.94 -0.95
N PHE A 90 -9.29 -15.96 -0.46
CA PHE A 90 -10.47 -15.57 -1.22
C PHE A 90 -11.11 -14.26 -0.75
N TYR A 91 -10.70 -13.77 0.41
CA TYR A 91 -11.01 -12.40 0.86
C TYR A 91 -9.76 -11.76 1.45
N VAL A 92 -9.42 -10.56 0.98
CA VAL A 92 -8.25 -9.84 1.45
C VAL A 92 -8.60 -8.39 1.80
N GLU A 93 -8.13 -7.91 2.96
CA GLU A 93 -8.18 -6.49 3.33
C GLU A 93 -6.78 -5.89 3.16
N VAL A 94 -6.55 -5.33 1.98
CA VAL A 94 -5.27 -4.70 1.65
C VAL A 94 -5.17 -3.31 2.27
N ARG A 95 -4.08 -3.06 2.99
CA ARG A 95 -3.82 -1.76 3.62
C ARG A 95 -2.59 -1.09 3.06
N PHE A 96 -2.64 0.22 2.97
CA PHE A 96 -1.51 1.07 2.58
C PHE A 96 -1.76 2.52 2.97
N ALA A 97 -0.71 3.34 2.92
CA ALA A 97 -0.76 4.77 3.23
C ALA A 97 -0.81 5.59 1.93
N PRO A 98 -2.00 5.89 1.36
CA PRO A 98 -2.12 6.53 0.05
C PRO A 98 -1.45 7.91 -0.01
N GLN A 99 -1.36 8.62 1.11
CA GLN A 99 -0.68 9.92 1.21
C GLN A 99 0.84 9.87 0.94
N LEU A 100 1.46 8.68 0.96
CA LEU A 100 2.86 8.51 0.56
C LEU A 100 3.05 8.53 -0.96
N HIS A 101 1.98 8.36 -1.71
CA HIS A 101 1.99 8.29 -3.17
C HIS A 101 1.39 9.53 -3.83
N VAL A 102 0.79 10.44 -3.04
CA VAL A 102 0.30 11.74 -3.54
C VAL A 102 1.47 12.63 -3.93
N ASN A 103 1.47 13.09 -5.17
CA ASN A 103 2.50 13.96 -5.74
C ASN A 103 1.87 14.97 -6.70
N ASP A 104 2.67 15.69 -7.49
CA ASP A 104 2.15 16.73 -8.39
C ASP A 104 1.35 16.16 -9.59
N HIS A 105 1.40 14.85 -9.84
CA HIS A 105 0.70 14.15 -10.92
C HIS A 105 -0.42 13.22 -10.42
N MET A 106 -0.46 12.93 -9.12
CA MET A 106 -1.46 12.04 -8.50
C MET A 106 -2.02 12.68 -7.23
N ASP A 107 -3.30 12.94 -7.22
CA ASP A 107 -4.04 13.26 -6.01
C ASP A 107 -4.48 11.99 -5.25
N MET A 108 -5.10 12.16 -4.10
CA MET A 108 -5.58 11.07 -3.24
C MET A 108 -6.57 10.15 -3.96
N GLU A 109 -7.46 10.73 -4.77
CA GLU A 109 -8.45 9.96 -5.53
C GLU A 109 -7.77 9.12 -6.61
N THR A 110 -6.82 9.68 -7.34
CA THR A 110 -6.05 8.96 -8.36
C THR A 110 -5.29 7.78 -7.75
N VAL A 111 -4.64 7.97 -6.61
CA VAL A 111 -3.91 6.91 -5.89
C VAL A 111 -4.84 5.75 -5.54
N ILE A 112 -5.95 6.02 -4.82
CA ILE A 112 -6.89 4.97 -4.40
C ILE A 112 -7.57 4.32 -5.61
N SER A 113 -7.92 5.11 -6.64
CA SER A 113 -8.53 4.59 -7.88
C SER A 113 -7.60 3.65 -8.63
N SER A 114 -6.30 3.92 -8.67
CA SER A 114 -5.31 3.07 -9.36
C SER A 114 -5.18 1.72 -8.66
N VAL A 115 -5.07 1.72 -7.33
CA VAL A 115 -5.06 0.49 -6.54
C VAL A 115 -6.37 -0.29 -6.74
N ASN A 116 -7.52 0.39 -6.67
CA ASN A 116 -8.82 -0.25 -6.88
C ASN A 116 -8.95 -0.87 -8.28
N ARG A 117 -8.46 -0.20 -9.34
CA ARG A 117 -8.47 -0.77 -10.70
C ARG A 117 -7.67 -2.06 -10.80
N GLY A 118 -6.48 -2.11 -10.17
CA GLY A 118 -5.66 -3.31 -10.14
C GLY A 118 -6.36 -4.48 -9.44
N LEU A 119 -6.91 -4.23 -8.25
CA LEU A 119 -7.64 -5.22 -7.47
C LEU A 119 -8.91 -5.72 -8.20
N GLU A 120 -9.69 -4.81 -8.78
CA GLU A 120 -10.92 -5.15 -9.50
C GLU A 120 -10.64 -5.94 -10.78
N ARG A 121 -9.55 -5.63 -11.49
CA ARG A 121 -9.09 -6.41 -12.65
C ARG A 121 -8.68 -7.82 -12.22
N ALA A 122 -7.89 -7.95 -11.16
CA ALA A 122 -7.49 -9.25 -10.63
C ALA A 122 -8.69 -10.08 -10.17
N LYS A 123 -9.63 -9.47 -9.44
CA LYS A 123 -10.88 -10.12 -9.00
C LYS A 123 -11.63 -10.74 -10.19
N LYS A 124 -11.78 -9.98 -11.29
CA LYS A 124 -12.44 -10.48 -12.51
C LYS A 124 -11.70 -11.66 -13.12
N ASP A 125 -10.38 -11.58 -13.22
CA ASP A 125 -9.56 -12.63 -13.83
C ASP A 125 -9.54 -13.89 -12.95
N ILE A 126 -9.38 -13.77 -11.62
CA ILE A 126 -9.40 -14.85 -10.67
C ILE A 126 -10.75 -15.58 -10.71
N ASN A 127 -11.86 -14.85 -10.61
CA ASN A 127 -13.21 -15.43 -10.57
C ASN A 127 -13.59 -16.09 -11.90
N LYS A 128 -13.13 -15.54 -13.03
CA LYS A 128 -13.31 -16.14 -14.36
C LYS A 128 -12.50 -17.43 -14.52
N ALA A 129 -11.30 -17.49 -13.94
CA ALA A 129 -10.40 -18.65 -14.03
C ALA A 129 -10.73 -19.75 -13.00
N LYS A 130 -11.69 -19.52 -12.11
CA LYS A 130 -12.10 -20.46 -11.05
C LYS A 130 -12.54 -21.80 -11.64
N ALA A 131 -11.81 -22.87 -11.30
CA ALA A 131 -12.06 -24.20 -11.83
C ALA A 131 -13.21 -24.93 -11.10
N ASP A 132 -13.38 -24.65 -9.80
CA ASP A 132 -14.40 -25.24 -8.95
C ASP A 132 -15.50 -24.19 -8.66
N PRO A 133 -16.74 -24.39 -9.16
CA PRO A 133 -17.84 -23.45 -8.94
C PRO A 133 -18.27 -23.35 -7.47
N ASP A 134 -17.99 -24.36 -6.65
CA ASP A 134 -18.34 -24.38 -5.22
C ASP A 134 -17.34 -23.58 -4.36
N MET A 135 -16.17 -23.23 -4.90
CA MET A 135 -15.24 -22.33 -4.22
C MET A 135 -15.81 -20.91 -4.19
N PRO A 136 -15.57 -20.15 -3.10
CA PRO A 136 -16.01 -18.76 -3.02
C PRO A 136 -15.37 -17.90 -4.11
N ASP A 137 -16.02 -16.82 -4.48
CA ASP A 137 -15.43 -15.79 -5.32
C ASP A 137 -14.37 -15.03 -4.53
N PHE A 138 -13.33 -14.59 -5.24
CA PHE A 138 -12.34 -13.68 -4.68
C PHE A 138 -12.97 -12.31 -4.49
N GLU A 139 -12.81 -11.76 -3.28
CA GLU A 139 -13.27 -10.43 -2.88
C GLU A 139 -12.18 -9.70 -2.15
N TYR A 140 -12.27 -8.36 -2.10
CA TYR A 140 -11.29 -7.52 -1.42
C TYR A 140 -11.92 -6.32 -0.73
N GLY A 141 -11.22 -5.80 0.29
CA GLY A 141 -11.45 -4.50 0.88
C GLY A 141 -10.17 -3.66 0.90
N ILE A 142 -10.31 -2.35 0.91
CA ILE A 142 -9.19 -1.39 1.02
C ILE A 142 -9.23 -0.78 2.41
N ILE A 143 -8.11 -0.82 3.13
CA ILE A 143 -7.93 -0.10 4.39
C ILE A 143 -6.95 1.05 4.17
N VAL A 144 -7.40 2.26 4.44
CA VAL A 144 -6.56 3.47 4.35
C VAL A 144 -5.79 3.64 5.65
N CYS A 145 -4.45 3.62 5.58
CA CYS A 145 -3.59 3.80 6.74
C CYS A 145 -3.17 5.25 6.93
N ASN A 146 -3.43 5.79 8.12
CA ASN A 146 -2.71 6.96 8.59
C ASN A 146 -1.37 6.56 9.21
N LEU A 147 -0.41 7.49 9.22
CA LEU A 147 0.88 7.27 9.88
C LEU A 147 0.90 7.95 11.25
N ARG A 148 1.37 7.22 12.28
CA ARG A 148 1.56 7.75 13.65
C ARG A 148 2.49 8.95 13.67
N MET A 149 3.51 8.92 12.81
CA MET A 149 4.51 9.97 12.67
C MET A 149 4.91 10.10 11.19
N PHE A 150 5.10 11.32 10.75
CA PHE A 150 5.64 11.65 9.44
C PHE A 150 6.51 12.90 9.50
N MET A 151 7.34 13.06 8.49
CA MET A 151 8.14 14.26 8.25
C MET A 151 7.71 14.89 6.92
N GLY A 152 8.09 16.14 6.69
CA GLY A 152 7.78 16.81 5.41
C GLY A 152 8.39 16.10 4.21
N GLU A 153 9.52 15.44 4.41
CA GLU A 153 10.23 14.68 3.39
C GLU A 153 9.56 13.33 3.05
N SER A 154 8.59 12.88 3.86
CA SER A 154 7.92 11.58 3.65
C SER A 154 7.09 11.56 2.36
N SER A 155 6.48 12.68 1.98
CA SER A 155 5.83 12.87 0.68
C SER A 155 5.50 14.35 0.42
N PRO A 156 5.24 14.75 -0.84
CA PRO A 156 4.75 16.09 -1.16
C PRO A 156 3.44 16.45 -0.43
N TYR A 157 2.56 15.48 -0.18
CA TYR A 157 1.36 15.68 0.63
C TYR A 157 1.67 16.14 2.05
N TYR A 158 2.57 15.44 2.74
CA TYR A 158 2.96 15.79 4.10
C TYR A 158 3.74 17.10 4.15
N LYS A 159 4.59 17.37 3.16
CA LYS A 159 5.28 18.64 3.05
C LYS A 159 4.28 19.81 3.00
N LYS A 160 3.28 19.74 2.13
CA LYS A 160 2.24 20.78 1.99
C LYS A 160 1.48 21.01 3.30
N ILE A 161 1.12 19.95 4.05
CA ILE A 161 0.47 20.10 5.34
C ILE A 161 1.38 20.73 6.38
N MET A 162 2.63 20.30 6.49
CA MET A 162 3.58 20.83 7.45
C MET A 162 3.93 22.29 7.16
N ASP A 163 4.08 22.67 5.89
CA ASP A 163 4.32 24.04 5.47
C ASP A 163 3.10 24.93 5.80
N ALA A 164 1.88 24.45 5.51
CA ALA A 164 0.64 25.19 5.77
C ALA A 164 0.35 25.40 7.26
N LEU A 165 0.79 24.48 8.12
CA LEU A 165 0.57 24.51 9.57
C LEU A 165 1.87 24.70 10.36
N SER A 166 2.85 25.36 9.78
CA SER A 166 4.22 25.47 10.33
C SER A 166 4.31 26.12 11.71
N TRP A 167 3.32 26.92 12.09
CA TRP A 167 3.19 27.54 13.43
C TRP A 167 2.43 26.70 14.47
N SER A 168 1.81 25.58 14.03
CA SER A 168 1.06 24.71 14.94
C SER A 168 1.98 23.70 15.63
N PRO A 169 1.65 23.27 16.86
CA PRO A 169 2.34 22.15 17.50
C PRO A 169 2.26 20.86 16.64
N ARG A 170 3.33 20.08 16.60
CA ARG A 170 3.38 18.84 15.81
C ARG A 170 2.19 17.90 16.01
N LYS A 171 1.73 17.76 17.26
CA LYS A 171 0.57 16.92 17.59
C LYS A 171 -0.70 17.38 16.86
N GLU A 172 -0.91 18.68 16.71
CA GLU A 172 -2.03 19.24 15.96
C GLU A 172 -1.88 19.00 14.47
N ILE A 173 -0.67 19.12 13.91
CA ILE A 173 -0.41 18.81 12.50
C ILE A 173 -0.76 17.34 12.20
N PHE A 174 -0.34 16.42 13.05
CA PHE A 174 -0.64 14.99 12.89
C PHE A 174 -2.15 14.71 12.99
N ALA A 175 -2.83 15.33 13.95
CA ALA A 175 -4.29 15.21 14.10
C ALA A 175 -5.04 15.74 12.86
N GLN A 176 -4.64 16.91 12.34
CA GLN A 176 -5.26 17.48 11.15
C GLN A 176 -4.99 16.64 9.89
N ALA A 177 -3.79 16.12 9.71
CA ALA A 177 -3.46 15.21 8.60
C ALA A 177 -4.33 13.94 8.65
N SER A 178 -4.47 13.33 9.83
CA SER A 178 -5.32 12.17 10.04
C SER A 178 -6.79 12.45 9.72
N LEU A 179 -7.33 13.58 10.20
CA LEU A 179 -8.70 13.98 9.94
C LEU A 179 -8.97 14.22 8.45
N GLN A 180 -8.05 14.89 7.76
CA GLN A 180 -8.18 15.12 6.31
C GLN A 180 -8.11 13.82 5.51
N LEU A 181 -7.22 12.90 5.89
CA LEU A 181 -7.12 11.59 5.24
C LEU A 181 -8.40 10.77 5.44
N ALA A 182 -8.94 10.73 6.66
CA ALA A 182 -10.19 10.03 6.95
C ALA A 182 -11.38 10.61 6.14
N ARG A 183 -11.48 11.94 6.05
CA ARG A 183 -12.50 12.60 5.22
C ARG A 183 -12.34 12.26 3.74
N ALA A 184 -11.13 12.28 3.22
CA ALA A 184 -10.87 11.92 1.83
C ALA A 184 -11.24 10.46 1.55
N ALA A 185 -10.89 9.53 2.45
CA ALA A 185 -11.23 8.12 2.33
C ALA A 185 -12.75 7.88 2.30
N ILE A 186 -13.51 8.56 3.20
CA ILE A 186 -14.97 8.48 3.24
C ILE A 186 -15.59 9.07 1.96
N ASP A 187 -15.14 10.25 1.55
CA ASP A 187 -15.66 10.93 0.37
C ASP A 187 -15.42 10.09 -0.92
N ILE A 188 -14.23 9.51 -1.08
CA ILE A 188 -13.91 8.64 -2.21
C ILE A 188 -14.78 7.37 -2.17
N ARG A 189 -14.91 6.72 -1.02
CA ARG A 189 -15.79 5.57 -0.84
C ARG A 189 -17.21 5.89 -1.29
N ASP A 190 -17.79 6.98 -0.78
CA ASP A 190 -19.20 7.30 -0.97
C ASP A 190 -19.50 7.78 -2.39
N ARG A 191 -18.58 8.55 -3.02
CA ARG A 191 -18.76 9.04 -4.41
C ARG A 191 -18.45 8.00 -5.47
N LYS A 192 -17.46 7.13 -5.24
CA LYS A 192 -17.01 6.17 -6.24
C LYS A 192 -17.55 4.76 -6.01
N GLY A 193 -18.11 4.48 -4.84
CA GLY A 193 -18.56 3.15 -4.46
C GLY A 193 -17.39 2.15 -4.28
N TYR A 194 -16.17 2.62 -4.00
CA TYR A 194 -15.03 1.75 -3.80
C TYR A 194 -15.13 1.02 -2.46
N PRO A 195 -14.64 -0.22 -2.36
CA PRO A 195 -14.71 -1.02 -1.15
C PRO A 195 -13.66 -0.59 -0.11
N VAL A 196 -13.70 0.69 0.30
CA VAL A 196 -12.92 1.19 1.43
C VAL A 196 -13.63 0.75 2.70
N VAL A 197 -13.12 -0.29 3.33
CA VAL A 197 -13.76 -1.00 4.45
C VAL A 197 -13.21 -0.60 5.83
N GLY A 198 -12.06 0.08 5.87
CA GLY A 198 -11.43 0.45 7.13
C GLY A 198 -10.50 1.64 7.05
N PHE A 199 -10.18 2.14 8.23
CA PHE A 199 -9.18 3.18 8.46
C PHE A 199 -8.27 2.71 9.60
N ASP A 200 -6.96 2.77 9.41
CA ASP A 200 -5.96 2.21 10.32
C ASP A 200 -4.90 3.25 10.69
N LEU A 201 -4.16 2.98 11.75
CA LEU A 201 -3.04 3.78 12.22
C LEU A 201 -1.76 2.94 12.20
N ALA A 202 -0.91 3.18 11.20
CA ALA A 202 0.33 2.44 10.97
C ALA A 202 1.58 3.21 11.42
N GLY A 203 2.73 2.53 11.40
CA GLY A 203 4.04 3.07 11.75
C GLY A 203 4.58 2.59 13.10
N ALA A 204 5.79 3.02 13.44
CA ALA A 204 6.46 2.61 14.67
C ALA A 204 5.71 3.11 15.91
N GLU A 205 5.33 2.20 16.80
CA GLU A 205 4.60 2.52 18.03
C GLU A 205 5.52 3.06 19.13
N HIS A 206 6.75 2.55 19.21
CA HIS A 206 7.71 2.97 20.22
C HIS A 206 8.06 4.47 20.08
N GLY A 207 7.74 5.25 21.11
CA GLY A 207 7.92 6.71 21.10
C GLY A 207 6.78 7.52 20.44
N TYR A 208 5.79 6.85 19.84
CA TYR A 208 4.66 7.46 19.14
C TYR A 208 3.34 6.74 19.46
N PRO A 209 2.92 6.77 20.75
CA PRO A 209 1.69 6.09 21.18
C PRO A 209 0.41 6.72 20.60
#